data_7ccf2148944439746d71c0f5c37b53a9
#
_entry.id   7ccf2148944439746d71c0f5c37b53a9
#
_cell.length_a   1.000
_cell.length_b   1.000
_cell.length_c   1.000
_cell.angle_alpha   90.00
_cell.angle_beta   90.00
_cell.angle_gamma   90.00
#
_symmetry.space_group_name_H-M   'P 1'
#
loop_
_entity.id
_entity.type
_entity.pdbx_description
1 polymer ?
#
loop_
_entity_poly.entity_id
_entity_poly.type
_entity_poly.pdbx_seq_one_letter_code
_entity_poly.pdbx_strand_id
1 'polypeptide(L)'
;GKVEGGHQREFGFASVRARGHTALLKDIADFTTPDGHGMLNVWMSHGDKVTELPPGFKLMASTDSCPIAGMADESRRFYAVQFHPEVTHTQQGKAILERFVLGICQVAPDWVMRDHVAEAVALIRKQVGDEEVILGLSGGVDSSVAAALIHRAIGDQLTCVFVDHGLLRLNEGDMVMDMFVGKLHAKVIRVDASELFLGKLAGVADPEAKRKIIGGEFVTVFKQEAAKLTRSGAKGARWLAQGTIYPDVIESGGAKSKKAVTIKSHHNVGGLPEQLGLKLLEPLRDLFKDEVRELGVALGLPPEMVYRHPFPGPGLGVRILGEVKPEYADLLRRADAIFIEELRNFKDEASGK
;
A
#
# COMPACT_ATOMS: atom_id res chain seq x y z
N GLY A 1 33.85 1.36 8.62
CA GLY A 1 33.34 2.69 8.43
C GLY A 1 32.73 3.25 9.71
N LYS A 2 32.47 4.54 9.72
CA LYS A 2 31.90 5.25 10.86
C LYS A 2 30.65 5.99 10.42
N VAL A 3 29.61 5.96 11.28
CA VAL A 3 28.37 6.73 11.12
C VAL A 3 28.25 7.67 12.31
N GLU A 4 27.91 8.92 12.08
CA GLU A 4 27.72 9.92 13.12
C GLU A 4 26.36 10.59 12.95
N GLY A 5 25.73 10.96 14.08
CA GLY A 5 24.53 11.78 14.10
C GLY A 5 24.85 13.19 13.57
N GLY A 6 24.14 13.60 12.53
CA GLY A 6 24.34 14.92 11.94
C GLY A 6 23.71 16.02 12.76
N HIS A 7 24.43 17.12 12.98
CA HIS A 7 23.86 18.38 13.51
C HIS A 7 22.96 19.07 12.47
N GLN A 8 23.17 18.77 11.18
CA GLN A 8 22.34 19.20 10.07
C GLN A 8 21.60 17.99 9.51
N ARG A 9 20.28 18.06 9.50
CA ARG A 9 19.40 17.09 8.87
C ARG A 9 19.12 17.53 7.44
N GLU A 10 19.13 16.58 6.50
CA GLU A 10 18.80 16.84 5.11
C GLU A 10 17.46 16.16 4.78
N PHE A 11 16.44 16.97 4.50
CA PHE A 11 15.14 16.53 4.06
C PHE A 11 14.74 17.31 2.81
N GLY A 12 14.45 16.61 1.72
CA GLY A 12 14.02 17.20 0.47
C GLY A 12 15.04 17.14 -0.64
N PHE A 13 14.94 18.08 -1.57
CA PHE A 13 15.79 18.17 -2.75
C PHE A 13 17.27 18.44 -2.39
N ALA A 14 18.14 17.69 -3.06
CA ALA A 14 19.59 17.92 -3.00
C ALA A 14 20.23 17.63 -4.37
N SER A 15 21.30 18.36 -4.68
CA SER A 15 22.12 18.10 -5.86
C SER A 15 23.38 17.36 -5.45
N VAL A 16 23.53 16.13 -5.90
CA VAL A 16 24.62 15.21 -5.53
C VAL A 16 25.62 15.12 -6.69
N ARG A 17 26.90 15.29 -6.39
CA ARG A 17 27.98 15.01 -7.35
C ARG A 17 28.12 13.51 -7.52
N ALA A 18 27.76 13.00 -8.70
CA ALA A 18 27.98 11.61 -9.08
C ALA A 18 29.37 11.40 -9.64
N ARG A 19 30.05 10.38 -9.11
CA ARG A 19 31.38 9.99 -9.61
C ARG A 19 31.23 8.83 -10.57
N GLY A 20 31.36 9.07 -11.86
CA GLY A 20 31.11 8.12 -12.95
C GLY A 20 32.10 6.96 -13.09
N HIS A 21 32.97 6.73 -12.11
CA HIS A 21 33.94 5.63 -12.13
C HIS A 21 33.37 4.29 -11.61
N THR A 22 32.13 4.29 -11.06
CA THR A 22 31.49 3.08 -10.56
C THR A 22 30.51 2.53 -11.58
N ALA A 23 30.33 1.20 -11.59
CA ALA A 23 29.38 0.55 -12.50
C ALA A 23 27.95 1.07 -12.30
N LEU A 24 27.55 1.42 -11.07
CA LEU A 24 26.20 1.91 -10.76
C LEU A 24 25.90 3.28 -11.35
N LEU A 25 26.82 4.26 -11.22
CA LEU A 25 26.57 5.66 -11.61
C LEU A 25 27.27 6.07 -12.92
N LYS A 26 27.94 5.15 -13.60
CA LYS A 26 28.59 5.44 -14.87
C LYS A 26 27.57 5.98 -15.89
N ASP A 27 27.86 7.16 -16.46
CA ASP A 27 27.02 7.81 -17.47
C ASP A 27 25.58 8.13 -17.01
N ILE A 28 25.33 8.18 -15.69
CA ILE A 28 24.07 8.63 -15.11
C ILE A 28 24.29 9.99 -14.45
N ALA A 29 23.68 11.02 -15.01
CA ALA A 29 23.66 12.37 -14.47
C ALA A 29 22.44 13.13 -15.03
N ASP A 30 21.89 14.08 -14.27
CA ASP A 30 20.84 14.99 -14.76
C ASP A 30 21.46 16.14 -15.56
N PHE A 31 22.64 16.59 -15.13
CA PHE A 31 23.41 17.62 -15.82
C PHE A 31 24.90 17.49 -15.48
N THR A 32 25.71 18.21 -16.24
CA THR A 32 27.15 18.29 -16.02
C THR A 32 27.54 19.73 -15.69
N THR A 33 28.37 19.92 -14.66
CA THR A 33 28.89 21.24 -14.30
C THR A 33 29.91 21.71 -15.36
N PRO A 34 30.24 23.03 -15.41
CA PRO A 34 31.30 23.55 -16.30
C PRO A 34 32.65 22.84 -16.12
N ASP A 35 32.94 22.36 -14.89
CA ASP A 35 34.16 21.60 -14.58
C ASP A 35 34.08 20.11 -14.96
N GLY A 36 33.03 19.70 -15.66
CA GLY A 36 32.86 18.34 -16.16
C GLY A 36 32.37 17.31 -15.14
N HIS A 37 31.79 17.76 -14.03
CA HIS A 37 31.24 16.86 -12.99
C HIS A 37 29.78 16.53 -13.27
N GLY A 38 29.46 15.25 -13.30
CA GLY A 38 28.06 14.78 -13.34
C GLY A 38 27.33 15.05 -12.03
N MET A 39 26.13 15.60 -12.13
CA MET A 39 25.28 15.94 -11.00
C MET A 39 23.95 15.19 -11.10
N LEU A 40 23.41 14.77 -9.94
CA LEU A 40 22.12 14.11 -9.80
C LEU A 40 21.21 14.96 -8.91
N ASN A 41 20.00 15.19 -9.36
CA ASN A 41 18.93 15.77 -8.58
C ASN A 41 18.21 14.66 -7.83
N VAL A 42 18.34 14.64 -6.51
CA VAL A 42 17.90 13.54 -5.66
C VAL A 42 17.06 14.03 -4.50
N TRP A 43 16.37 13.10 -3.86
CA TRP A 43 15.65 13.34 -2.61
C TRP A 43 16.42 12.76 -1.43
N MET A 44 16.74 13.61 -0.44
CA MET A 44 17.36 13.24 0.81
C MET A 44 16.33 13.13 1.93
N SER A 45 16.58 12.20 2.86
CA SER A 45 15.75 12.06 4.08
C SER A 45 16.59 11.39 5.17
N HIS A 46 17.54 12.15 5.76
CA HIS A 46 18.43 11.61 6.79
C HIS A 46 18.85 12.63 7.83
N GLY A 47 19.14 12.13 9.04
CA GLY A 47 19.78 12.86 10.13
C GLY A 47 21.20 12.38 10.43
N ASP A 48 21.49 11.12 10.10
CA ASP A 48 22.79 10.50 10.29
C ASP A 48 23.54 10.44 8.96
N LYS A 49 24.87 10.48 8.99
CA LYS A 49 25.71 10.38 7.79
C LYS A 49 26.92 9.51 8.01
N VAL A 50 27.40 8.92 6.92
CA VAL A 50 28.68 8.20 6.90
C VAL A 50 29.81 9.23 6.92
N THR A 51 30.73 9.11 7.87
CA THR A 51 31.89 10.00 8.02
C THR A 51 33.21 9.33 7.67
N GLU A 52 33.23 7.98 7.64
CA GLU A 52 34.39 7.20 7.26
C GLU A 52 33.99 5.98 6.43
N LEU A 53 34.63 5.81 5.27
CA LEU A 53 34.40 4.67 4.39
C LEU A 53 34.82 3.34 5.06
N PRO A 54 34.05 2.26 4.92
CA PRO A 54 34.51 0.93 5.28
C PRO A 54 35.71 0.49 4.41
N PRO A 55 36.53 -0.46 4.88
CA PRO A 55 37.61 -1.03 4.08
C PRO A 55 37.09 -1.61 2.76
N GLY A 56 37.77 -1.28 1.65
CA GLY A 56 37.41 -1.72 0.31
C GLY A 56 36.40 -0.83 -0.42
N PHE A 57 35.69 0.07 0.30
CA PHE A 57 34.76 1.00 -0.35
C PHE A 57 35.48 2.24 -0.88
N LYS A 58 34.98 2.75 -1.99
CA LYS A 58 35.40 4.03 -2.60
C LYS A 58 34.20 4.98 -2.63
N LEU A 59 34.50 6.29 -2.56
CA LEU A 59 33.51 7.34 -2.67
C LEU A 59 32.86 7.33 -4.06
N MET A 60 31.52 7.22 -4.09
CA MET A 60 30.72 7.16 -5.31
C MET A 60 29.92 8.44 -5.54
N ALA A 61 29.40 9.04 -4.47
CA ALA A 61 28.61 10.27 -4.53
C ALA A 61 28.84 11.16 -3.32
N SER A 62 28.72 12.48 -3.48
CA SER A 62 28.95 13.45 -2.41
C SER A 62 28.11 14.72 -2.58
N THR A 63 27.77 15.37 -1.44
CA THR A 63 27.32 16.77 -1.34
C THR A 63 28.26 17.52 -0.41
N ASP A 64 28.08 18.83 -0.29
CA ASP A 64 28.85 19.64 0.67
C ASP A 64 28.53 19.27 2.12
N SER A 65 27.25 18.96 2.40
CA SER A 65 26.75 18.59 3.72
C SER A 65 26.86 17.11 4.03
N CYS A 66 26.89 16.24 3.00
CA CYS A 66 27.08 14.80 3.10
C CYS A 66 28.26 14.34 2.21
N PRO A 67 29.50 14.39 2.75
CA PRO A 67 30.70 14.06 1.96
C PRO A 67 30.73 12.62 1.42
N ILE A 68 30.01 11.71 2.08
CA ILE A 68 29.83 10.31 1.64
C ILE A 68 28.33 10.06 1.43
N ALA A 69 27.76 10.66 0.37
CA ALA A 69 26.38 10.44 -0.03
C ALA A 69 26.19 9.14 -0.85
N GLY A 70 27.28 8.52 -1.27
CA GLY A 70 27.31 7.22 -1.89
C GLY A 70 28.69 6.59 -1.86
N MET A 71 28.73 5.26 -1.72
CA MET A 71 29.96 4.47 -1.67
C MET A 71 29.78 3.14 -2.38
N ALA A 72 30.86 2.58 -2.93
CA ALA A 72 30.85 1.31 -3.65
C ALA A 72 32.09 0.47 -3.35
N ASP A 73 31.89 -0.84 -3.27
CA ASP A 73 32.94 -1.87 -3.41
C ASP A 73 32.65 -2.67 -4.66
N GLU A 74 33.32 -2.32 -5.75
CA GLU A 74 33.15 -2.94 -7.05
C GLU A 74 33.53 -4.44 -7.07
N SER A 75 34.50 -4.83 -6.25
CA SER A 75 34.96 -6.22 -6.17
C SER A 75 33.90 -7.15 -5.60
N ARG A 76 33.11 -6.65 -4.64
CA ARG A 76 32.01 -7.38 -4.01
C ARG A 76 30.65 -7.01 -4.60
N ARG A 77 30.59 -6.05 -5.52
CA ARG A 77 29.34 -5.48 -6.08
C ARG A 77 28.42 -4.91 -5.01
N PHE A 78 28.96 -4.25 -4.00
CA PHE A 78 28.21 -3.57 -2.96
C PHE A 78 28.14 -2.08 -3.25
N TYR A 79 26.91 -1.56 -3.25
CA TYR A 79 26.62 -0.15 -3.51
C TYR A 79 25.71 0.36 -2.40
N ALA A 80 26.02 1.56 -1.89
CA ALA A 80 25.21 2.23 -0.90
C ALA A 80 25.02 3.69 -1.30
N VAL A 81 23.80 4.17 -1.16
CA VAL A 81 23.43 5.58 -1.39
C VAL A 81 22.69 6.12 -0.17
N GLN A 82 22.86 7.41 0.13
CA GLN A 82 22.18 8.10 1.21
C GLN A 82 20.84 8.67 0.76
N PHE A 83 20.69 8.94 -0.52
CA PHE A 83 19.46 9.44 -1.14
C PHE A 83 18.50 8.29 -1.50
N HIS A 84 17.26 8.65 -1.81
CA HIS A 84 16.18 7.74 -2.17
C HIS A 84 16.03 7.61 -3.69
N PRO A 85 16.58 6.58 -4.34
CA PRO A 85 16.41 6.38 -5.78
C PRO A 85 15.01 5.91 -6.17
N GLU A 86 14.23 5.38 -5.23
CA GLU A 86 12.89 4.84 -5.46
C GLU A 86 11.79 5.92 -5.57
N VAL A 87 12.05 7.14 -5.12
CA VAL A 87 11.05 8.21 -5.15
C VAL A 87 11.08 8.99 -6.46
N THR A 88 9.93 9.49 -6.90
CA THR A 88 9.78 10.25 -8.15
C THR A 88 10.61 11.53 -8.22
N HIS A 89 10.98 12.11 -7.07
CA HIS A 89 11.81 13.30 -6.96
C HIS A 89 13.29 13.06 -7.29
N THR A 90 13.75 11.81 -7.29
CA THR A 90 15.08 11.43 -7.79
C THR A 90 14.97 11.13 -9.28
N GLN A 91 15.34 12.12 -10.13
CA GLN A 91 15.06 12.08 -11.56
C GLN A 91 15.65 10.85 -12.26
N GLN A 92 16.90 10.48 -11.94
CA GLN A 92 17.56 9.29 -12.49
C GLN A 92 17.35 8.03 -11.65
N GLY A 93 16.44 8.04 -10.69
CA GLY A 93 16.21 6.92 -9.76
C GLY A 93 15.92 5.62 -10.49
N LYS A 94 15.04 5.65 -11.49
CA LYS A 94 14.73 4.50 -12.34
C LYS A 94 15.96 3.93 -13.04
N ALA A 95 16.76 4.78 -13.66
CA ALA A 95 17.99 4.35 -14.37
C ALA A 95 19.01 3.71 -13.40
N ILE A 96 19.14 4.24 -12.18
CA ILE A 96 20.02 3.69 -11.13
C ILE A 96 19.53 2.29 -10.72
N LEU A 97 18.22 2.14 -10.43
CA LEU A 97 17.64 0.86 -10.04
C LEU A 97 17.69 -0.19 -11.15
N GLU A 98 17.34 0.18 -12.38
CA GLU A 98 17.45 -0.71 -13.54
C GLU A 98 18.88 -1.19 -13.76
N ARG A 99 19.87 -0.29 -13.67
CA ARG A 99 21.26 -0.67 -13.79
C ARG A 99 21.71 -1.62 -12.68
N PHE A 100 21.27 -1.40 -11.45
CA PHE A 100 21.58 -2.30 -10.36
C PHE A 100 20.97 -3.69 -10.60
N VAL A 101 19.66 -3.76 -10.85
CA VAL A 101 18.93 -5.02 -10.96
C VAL A 101 19.31 -5.77 -12.24
N LEU A 102 19.21 -5.12 -13.40
CA LEU A 102 19.42 -5.78 -14.70
C LEU A 102 20.91 -5.86 -15.08
N GLY A 103 21.66 -4.79 -14.84
CA GLY A 103 23.06 -4.70 -15.27
C GLY A 103 24.03 -5.36 -14.29
N ILE A 104 23.95 -5.04 -12.99
CA ILE A 104 24.89 -5.51 -11.98
C ILE A 104 24.48 -6.87 -11.41
N CYS A 105 23.22 -7.03 -11.00
CA CYS A 105 22.69 -8.29 -10.48
C CYS A 105 22.35 -9.30 -11.59
N GLN A 106 22.16 -8.85 -12.82
CA GLN A 106 21.82 -9.67 -13.99
C GLN A 106 20.53 -10.47 -13.80
N VAL A 107 19.54 -9.86 -13.12
CA VAL A 107 18.20 -10.46 -12.96
C VAL A 107 17.44 -10.31 -14.28
N ALA A 108 16.84 -11.39 -14.75
CA ALA A 108 16.00 -11.36 -15.94
C ALA A 108 14.61 -10.76 -15.63
N PRO A 109 14.07 -9.85 -16.46
CA PRO A 109 12.72 -9.32 -16.29
C PRO A 109 11.69 -10.28 -16.92
N ASP A 110 11.47 -11.42 -16.27
CA ASP A 110 10.63 -12.51 -16.75
C ASP A 110 9.21 -12.53 -16.12
N TRP A 111 8.93 -11.59 -15.21
CA TRP A 111 7.61 -11.47 -14.57
C TRP A 111 6.60 -10.75 -15.48
N VAL A 112 5.40 -11.34 -15.71
CA VAL A 112 4.33 -10.79 -16.55
C VAL A 112 2.99 -10.90 -15.84
N MET A 113 2.26 -9.79 -15.67
CA MET A 113 0.98 -9.71 -14.97
C MET A 113 -0.07 -10.69 -15.50
N ARG A 114 -0.15 -10.90 -16.81
CA ARG A 114 -1.13 -11.81 -17.42
C ARG A 114 -0.98 -13.25 -16.93
N ASP A 115 0.25 -13.73 -16.86
CA ASP A 115 0.56 -15.08 -16.41
C ASP A 115 0.30 -15.21 -14.92
N HIS A 116 0.57 -14.14 -14.15
CA HIS A 116 0.28 -14.07 -12.74
C HIS A 116 -1.20 -14.25 -12.41
N VAL A 117 -2.15 -13.68 -13.20
CA VAL A 117 -3.59 -13.89 -12.99
C VAL A 117 -3.95 -15.37 -13.11
N ALA A 118 -3.46 -16.04 -14.13
CA ALA A 118 -3.75 -17.46 -14.37
C ALA A 118 -3.17 -18.35 -13.26
N GLU A 119 -1.92 -18.08 -12.85
CA GLU A 119 -1.23 -18.79 -11.78
C GLU A 119 -1.92 -18.58 -10.43
N ALA A 120 -2.27 -17.34 -10.08
CA ALA A 120 -2.97 -17.01 -8.84
C ALA A 120 -4.33 -17.68 -8.76
N VAL A 121 -5.11 -17.67 -9.85
CA VAL A 121 -6.40 -18.39 -9.94
C VAL A 121 -6.22 -19.89 -9.73
N ALA A 122 -5.22 -20.51 -10.37
CA ALA A 122 -4.94 -21.94 -10.20
C ALA A 122 -4.51 -22.27 -8.77
N LEU A 123 -3.67 -21.42 -8.16
CA LEU A 123 -3.21 -21.56 -6.78
C LEU A 123 -4.38 -21.46 -5.79
N ILE A 124 -5.24 -20.46 -5.93
CA ILE A 124 -6.43 -20.29 -5.07
C ILE A 124 -7.33 -21.52 -5.17
N ARG A 125 -7.64 -22.00 -6.39
CA ARG A 125 -8.46 -23.20 -6.58
C ARG A 125 -7.87 -24.43 -5.90
N LYS A 126 -6.56 -24.63 -6.04
CA LYS A 126 -5.83 -25.74 -5.42
C LYS A 126 -5.86 -25.64 -3.89
N GLN A 127 -5.71 -24.44 -3.34
CA GLN A 127 -5.62 -24.20 -1.91
C GLN A 127 -6.98 -24.31 -1.22
N VAL A 128 -8.01 -23.73 -1.82
CA VAL A 128 -9.38 -23.68 -1.26
C VAL A 128 -10.15 -24.98 -1.49
N GLY A 129 -9.99 -25.59 -2.66
CA GLY A 129 -10.79 -26.77 -3.04
C GLY A 129 -12.28 -26.45 -3.06
N ASP A 130 -13.08 -27.29 -2.38
CA ASP A 130 -14.54 -27.15 -2.28
C ASP A 130 -14.98 -26.38 -1.02
N GLU A 131 -14.03 -25.82 -0.26
CA GLU A 131 -14.33 -25.07 0.96
C GLU A 131 -14.81 -23.63 0.66
N GLU A 132 -15.57 -23.04 1.58
CA GLU A 132 -16.06 -21.66 1.44
C GLU A 132 -15.10 -20.64 2.05
N VAL A 133 -15.06 -19.45 1.44
CA VAL A 133 -14.20 -18.31 1.77
C VAL A 133 -15.04 -17.12 2.20
N ILE A 134 -14.66 -16.45 3.27
CA ILE A 134 -15.21 -15.16 3.69
C ILE A 134 -14.16 -14.08 3.44
N LEU A 135 -14.56 -12.93 2.93
CA LEU A 135 -13.72 -11.75 2.75
C LEU A 135 -14.39 -10.51 3.35
N GLY A 136 -13.65 -9.72 4.14
CA GLY A 136 -14.06 -8.37 4.51
C GLY A 136 -13.83 -7.40 3.35
N LEU A 137 -14.91 -6.94 2.72
CA LEU A 137 -14.86 -5.99 1.62
C LEU A 137 -14.96 -4.57 2.18
N SER A 138 -13.85 -3.84 2.19
CA SER A 138 -13.79 -2.48 2.75
C SER A 138 -14.10 -1.37 1.73
N GLY A 139 -14.31 -1.73 0.45
CA GLY A 139 -14.36 -0.76 -0.65
C GLY A 139 -13.00 -0.19 -1.06
N GLY A 140 -11.92 -0.50 -0.34
CA GLY A 140 -10.54 -0.17 -0.72
C GLY A 140 -10.05 -1.00 -1.92
N VAL A 141 -9.00 -0.52 -2.60
CA VAL A 141 -8.45 -1.18 -3.79
C VAL A 141 -8.05 -2.63 -3.51
N ASP A 142 -7.31 -2.88 -2.42
CA ASP A 142 -6.74 -4.20 -2.13
C ASP A 142 -7.82 -5.25 -1.86
N SER A 143 -8.79 -4.92 -1.01
CA SER A 143 -9.93 -5.81 -0.74
C SER A 143 -10.78 -6.05 -1.97
N SER A 144 -10.94 -5.04 -2.84
CA SER A 144 -11.69 -5.15 -4.09
C SER A 144 -10.99 -6.04 -5.11
N VAL A 145 -9.66 -5.90 -5.26
CA VAL A 145 -8.87 -6.74 -6.16
C VAL A 145 -8.81 -8.19 -5.63
N ALA A 146 -8.61 -8.37 -4.33
CA ALA A 146 -8.67 -9.70 -3.71
C ALA A 146 -10.03 -10.38 -3.95
N ALA A 147 -11.14 -9.65 -3.74
CA ALA A 147 -12.49 -10.16 -3.99
C ALA A 147 -12.69 -10.58 -5.45
N ALA A 148 -12.29 -9.73 -6.41
CA ALA A 148 -12.41 -10.04 -7.83
C ALA A 148 -11.56 -11.25 -8.24
N LEU A 149 -10.33 -11.36 -7.76
CA LEU A 149 -9.43 -12.47 -8.03
C LEU A 149 -9.96 -13.79 -7.46
N ILE A 150 -10.37 -13.78 -6.20
CA ILE A 150 -10.92 -14.97 -5.53
C ILE A 150 -12.23 -15.38 -6.19
N HIS A 151 -13.14 -14.44 -6.49
CA HIS A 151 -14.38 -14.73 -7.19
C HIS A 151 -14.14 -15.35 -8.56
N ARG A 152 -13.16 -14.84 -9.34
CA ARG A 152 -12.75 -15.44 -10.62
C ARG A 152 -12.22 -16.87 -10.45
N ALA A 153 -11.58 -17.17 -9.31
CA ALA A 153 -11.05 -18.50 -9.03
C ALA A 153 -12.14 -19.49 -8.60
N ILE A 154 -13.00 -19.13 -7.66
CA ILE A 154 -13.90 -20.06 -6.95
C ILE A 154 -15.39 -19.67 -7.02
N GLY A 155 -15.74 -18.56 -7.67
CA GLY A 155 -17.13 -18.16 -7.87
C GLY A 155 -17.92 -18.03 -6.57
N ASP A 156 -19.04 -18.76 -6.51
CA ASP A 156 -20.01 -18.71 -5.41
C ASP A 156 -19.52 -19.23 -4.06
N GLN A 157 -18.33 -19.85 -3.99
CA GLN A 157 -17.70 -20.24 -2.72
C GLN A 157 -17.19 -19.01 -1.93
N LEU A 158 -17.07 -17.84 -2.59
CA LEU A 158 -16.72 -16.59 -1.94
C LEU A 158 -17.98 -15.87 -1.43
N THR A 159 -17.97 -15.50 -0.15
CA THR A 159 -18.93 -14.56 0.44
C THR A 159 -18.18 -13.32 0.96
N CYS A 160 -18.49 -12.16 0.41
CA CYS A 160 -17.95 -10.88 0.87
C CYS A 160 -18.88 -10.27 1.94
N VAL A 161 -18.30 -9.71 3.01
CA VAL A 161 -19.02 -8.93 4.02
C VAL A 161 -18.58 -7.48 3.89
N PHE A 162 -19.50 -6.61 3.50
CA PHE A 162 -19.30 -5.18 3.38
C PHE A 162 -19.97 -4.46 4.56
N VAL A 163 -19.17 -3.85 5.42
CA VAL A 163 -19.68 -3.11 6.59
C VAL A 163 -19.77 -1.63 6.25
N ASP A 164 -20.99 -1.12 6.19
CA ASP A 164 -21.28 0.31 6.06
C ASP A 164 -21.34 0.96 7.44
N HIS A 165 -20.30 1.68 7.78
CA HIS A 165 -20.16 2.34 9.10
C HIS A 165 -20.67 3.80 9.11
N GLY A 166 -21.36 4.24 8.06
CA GLY A 166 -21.92 5.58 7.96
C GLY A 166 -20.90 6.70 7.71
N LEU A 167 -19.60 6.37 7.55
CA LEU A 167 -18.50 7.34 7.34
C LEU A 167 -17.80 7.13 6.00
N LEU A 168 -18.47 6.46 5.06
CA LEU A 168 -18.02 6.26 3.69
C LEU A 168 -18.13 7.56 2.86
N ARG A 169 -17.45 7.61 1.72
CA ARG A 169 -17.63 8.65 0.70
C ARG A 169 -19.05 8.65 0.13
N LEU A 170 -19.38 9.72 -0.56
CA LEU A 170 -20.66 9.84 -1.25
C LEU A 170 -20.89 8.67 -2.21
N ASN A 171 -22.02 7.99 -2.06
CA ASN A 171 -22.43 6.83 -2.86
C ASN A 171 -21.46 5.64 -2.88
N GLU A 172 -20.43 5.62 -2.02
CA GLU A 172 -19.40 4.57 -2.04
C GLU A 172 -19.99 3.18 -1.78
N GLY A 173 -20.89 3.05 -0.82
CA GLY A 173 -21.55 1.79 -0.53
C GLY A 173 -22.33 1.23 -1.72
N ASP A 174 -23.08 2.07 -2.40
CA ASP A 174 -23.88 1.69 -3.56
C ASP A 174 -23.00 1.34 -4.76
N MET A 175 -21.92 2.10 -4.98
CA MET A 175 -20.92 1.79 -6.02
C MET A 175 -20.26 0.41 -5.80
N VAL A 176 -19.96 0.06 -4.55
CA VAL A 176 -19.41 -1.27 -4.22
C VAL A 176 -20.44 -2.36 -4.52
N MET A 177 -21.70 -2.17 -4.11
CA MET A 177 -22.77 -3.14 -4.38
C MET A 177 -23.03 -3.30 -5.86
N ASP A 178 -23.13 -2.22 -6.63
CA ASP A 178 -23.31 -2.26 -8.09
C ASP A 178 -22.18 -3.02 -8.78
N MET A 179 -20.95 -2.81 -8.34
CA MET A 179 -19.80 -3.50 -8.94
C MET A 179 -19.80 -4.99 -8.61
N PHE A 180 -19.88 -5.34 -7.34
CA PHE A 180 -19.70 -6.72 -6.92
C PHE A 180 -20.95 -7.58 -7.11
N VAL A 181 -22.13 -7.08 -6.78
CA VAL A 181 -23.40 -7.79 -6.97
C VAL A 181 -23.91 -7.61 -8.39
N GLY A 182 -23.94 -6.37 -8.88
CA GLY A 182 -24.54 -6.05 -10.20
C GLY A 182 -23.71 -6.57 -11.36
N LYS A 183 -22.38 -6.31 -11.40
CA LYS A 183 -21.52 -6.65 -12.53
C LYS A 183 -20.78 -7.96 -12.38
N LEU A 184 -20.20 -8.24 -11.20
CA LEU A 184 -19.44 -9.46 -10.96
C LEU A 184 -20.31 -10.64 -10.48
N HIS A 185 -21.55 -10.38 -10.09
CA HIS A 185 -22.49 -11.39 -9.54
C HIS A 185 -21.93 -12.12 -8.31
N ALA A 186 -21.09 -11.45 -7.53
CA ALA A 186 -20.51 -12.00 -6.33
C ALA A 186 -21.51 -11.95 -5.15
N LYS A 187 -21.41 -12.89 -4.22
CA LYS A 187 -22.20 -12.86 -2.99
C LYS A 187 -21.66 -11.79 -2.05
N VAL A 188 -22.42 -10.74 -1.80
CA VAL A 188 -22.06 -9.67 -0.86
C VAL A 188 -23.16 -9.47 0.17
N ILE A 189 -22.79 -9.54 1.44
CA ILE A 189 -23.65 -9.18 2.58
C ILE A 189 -23.29 -7.75 2.95
N ARG A 190 -24.18 -6.79 2.70
CA ARG A 190 -24.05 -5.41 3.20
C ARG A 190 -24.65 -5.33 4.60
N VAL A 191 -23.84 -4.91 5.55
CA VAL A 191 -24.26 -4.68 6.93
C VAL A 191 -24.29 -3.19 7.19
N ASP A 192 -25.47 -2.62 7.36
CA ASP A 192 -25.61 -1.24 7.83
C ASP A 192 -25.36 -1.22 9.34
N ALA A 193 -24.24 -0.65 9.73
CA ALA A 193 -23.82 -0.47 11.11
C ALA A 193 -23.66 1.02 11.47
N SER A 194 -24.20 1.92 10.66
CA SER A 194 -24.02 3.38 10.78
C SER A 194 -24.42 3.91 12.17
N GLU A 195 -25.56 3.49 12.70
CA GLU A 195 -26.01 3.92 14.04
C GLU A 195 -25.06 3.45 15.14
N LEU A 196 -24.55 2.21 15.04
CA LEU A 196 -23.59 1.66 16.01
C LEU A 196 -22.31 2.49 16.04
N PHE A 197 -21.71 2.75 14.87
CA PHE A 197 -20.46 3.49 14.79
C PHE A 197 -20.61 4.95 15.21
N LEU A 198 -21.65 5.62 14.75
CA LEU A 198 -21.93 7.02 15.14
C LEU A 198 -22.21 7.13 16.64
N GLY A 199 -22.94 6.18 17.22
CA GLY A 199 -23.18 6.15 18.66
C GLY A 199 -21.92 5.95 19.49
N LYS A 200 -20.98 5.08 19.04
CA LYS A 200 -19.69 4.87 19.70
C LYS A 200 -18.72 6.06 19.56
N LEU A 201 -18.89 6.87 18.54
CA LEU A 201 -18.06 8.05 18.27
C LEU A 201 -18.63 9.34 18.90
N ALA A 202 -19.79 9.28 19.53
CA ALA A 202 -20.38 10.43 20.21
C ALA A 202 -19.44 10.97 21.30
N GLY A 203 -19.15 12.27 21.25
CA GLY A 203 -18.23 12.96 22.17
C GLY A 203 -16.74 12.69 21.95
N VAL A 204 -16.36 11.86 20.95
CA VAL A 204 -14.95 11.52 20.69
C VAL A 204 -14.35 12.51 19.69
N ALA A 205 -13.40 13.34 20.14
CA ALA A 205 -12.71 14.33 19.30
C ALA A 205 -11.32 13.88 18.84
N ASP A 206 -10.60 13.10 19.66
CA ASP A 206 -9.24 12.66 19.37
C ASP A 206 -9.18 11.70 18.18
N PRO A 207 -8.34 11.99 17.15
CA PRO A 207 -8.29 11.18 15.94
C PRO A 207 -7.82 9.74 16.17
N GLU A 208 -6.92 9.51 17.13
CA GLU A 208 -6.42 8.17 17.42
C GLU A 208 -7.47 7.35 18.19
N ALA A 209 -8.20 7.97 19.09
CA ALA A 209 -9.34 7.33 19.75
C ALA A 209 -10.42 6.94 18.72
N LYS A 210 -10.73 7.82 17.76
CA LYS A 210 -11.65 7.51 16.65
C LYS A 210 -11.19 6.29 15.84
N ARG A 211 -9.90 6.24 15.47
CA ARG A 211 -9.33 5.09 14.73
C ARG A 211 -9.51 3.79 15.49
N LYS A 212 -9.19 3.79 16.78
CA LYS A 212 -9.31 2.59 17.63
C LYS A 212 -10.76 2.11 17.75
N ILE A 213 -11.69 3.04 17.94
CA ILE A 213 -13.12 2.72 18.03
C ILE A 213 -13.61 2.15 16.70
N ILE A 214 -13.36 2.84 15.58
CA ILE A 214 -13.81 2.39 14.26
C ILE A 214 -13.20 1.03 13.90
N GLY A 215 -11.90 0.85 14.10
CA GLY A 215 -11.24 -0.42 13.85
C GLY A 215 -11.77 -1.56 14.73
N GLY A 216 -11.98 -1.32 16.01
CA GLY A 216 -12.50 -2.31 16.94
C GLY A 216 -13.95 -2.72 16.63
N GLU A 217 -14.82 -1.76 16.35
CA GLU A 217 -16.22 -2.05 15.99
C GLU A 217 -16.33 -2.74 14.63
N PHE A 218 -15.51 -2.37 13.66
CA PHE A 218 -15.44 -3.06 12.36
C PHE A 218 -15.13 -4.55 12.55
N VAL A 219 -14.12 -4.87 13.35
CA VAL A 219 -13.76 -6.26 13.69
C VAL A 219 -14.91 -6.96 14.38
N THR A 220 -15.60 -6.28 15.32
CA THR A 220 -16.74 -6.84 16.06
C THR A 220 -17.89 -7.19 15.13
N VAL A 221 -18.31 -6.27 14.27
CA VAL A 221 -19.40 -6.49 13.30
C VAL A 221 -19.02 -7.60 12.32
N PHE A 222 -17.79 -7.55 11.78
CA PHE A 222 -17.31 -8.58 10.86
C PHE A 222 -17.31 -9.98 11.51
N LYS A 223 -16.85 -10.10 12.76
CA LYS A 223 -16.90 -11.36 13.53
C LYS A 223 -18.29 -11.93 13.66
N GLN A 224 -19.25 -11.08 13.96
CA GLN A 224 -20.65 -11.50 14.11
C GLN A 224 -21.21 -12.08 12.81
N GLU A 225 -20.96 -11.43 11.68
CA GLU A 225 -21.37 -11.94 10.35
C GLU A 225 -20.61 -13.20 9.95
N ALA A 226 -19.29 -13.22 10.14
CA ALA A 226 -18.48 -14.39 9.87
C ALA A 226 -18.92 -15.61 10.70
N ALA A 227 -19.29 -15.40 11.97
CA ALA A 227 -19.78 -16.47 12.83
C ALA A 227 -21.12 -17.07 12.35
N LYS A 228 -21.99 -16.28 11.71
CA LYS A 228 -23.21 -16.78 11.09
C LYS A 228 -22.88 -17.71 9.90
N LEU A 229 -21.90 -17.31 9.09
CA LEU A 229 -21.45 -18.06 7.92
C LEU A 229 -20.68 -19.35 8.27
N THR A 230 -19.94 -19.35 9.38
CA THR A 230 -19.22 -20.56 9.85
C THR A 230 -20.12 -21.59 10.48
N ARG A 231 -21.27 -21.19 11.07
CA ARG A 231 -22.25 -22.06 11.74
C ARG A 231 -23.18 -22.80 10.78
N SER A 232 -23.17 -22.50 9.50
CA SER A 232 -24.09 -23.07 8.49
C SER A 232 -23.90 -24.55 8.18
N GLY A 233 -23.34 -25.36 9.10
CA GLY A 233 -23.20 -26.81 8.98
C GLY A 233 -21.96 -27.26 8.19
N ALA A 234 -22.05 -28.41 7.50
CA ALA A 234 -20.92 -29.03 6.77
C ALA A 234 -20.32 -28.16 5.65
N LYS A 235 -21.04 -27.15 5.19
CA LYS A 235 -20.62 -26.16 4.18
C LYS A 235 -20.26 -24.80 4.75
N GLY A 236 -20.02 -24.67 6.05
CA GLY A 236 -19.61 -23.40 6.67
C GLY A 236 -18.23 -22.96 6.18
N ALA A 237 -18.02 -21.64 6.16
CA ALA A 237 -16.74 -21.07 5.71
C ALA A 237 -15.57 -21.60 6.53
N ARG A 238 -14.47 -21.90 5.85
CA ARG A 238 -13.22 -22.43 6.38
C ARG A 238 -12.03 -21.47 6.20
N TRP A 239 -12.17 -20.50 5.32
CA TRP A 239 -11.12 -19.56 4.95
C TRP A 239 -11.55 -18.12 5.20
N LEU A 240 -10.62 -17.34 5.75
CA LEU A 240 -10.69 -15.89 5.79
C LEU A 240 -9.71 -15.31 4.77
N ALA A 241 -10.23 -14.61 3.79
CA ALA A 241 -9.40 -13.91 2.82
C ALA A 241 -9.08 -12.48 3.27
N GLN A 242 -7.86 -12.04 3.02
CA GLN A 242 -7.38 -10.70 3.31
C GLN A 242 -6.66 -10.11 2.09
N GLY A 243 -6.81 -8.80 1.89
CA GLY A 243 -6.13 -8.02 0.86
C GLY A 243 -4.74 -7.54 1.32
N THR A 244 -4.00 -8.36 2.07
CA THR A 244 -2.61 -8.08 2.47
C THR A 244 -1.75 -7.96 1.23
N ILE A 245 -0.92 -6.92 1.15
CA ILE A 245 0.04 -6.68 0.07
C ILE A 245 1.48 -6.72 0.60
N TYR A 246 2.47 -6.79 -0.29
CA TYR A 246 3.88 -6.95 0.11
C TYR A 246 4.40 -5.84 1.04
N PRO A 247 4.08 -4.55 0.87
CA PRO A 247 4.41 -3.51 1.85
C PRO A 247 3.91 -3.78 3.27
N ASP A 248 2.70 -4.36 3.44
CA ASP A 248 2.15 -4.72 4.76
C ASP A 248 2.99 -5.83 5.42
N VAL A 249 3.50 -6.77 4.61
CA VAL A 249 4.38 -7.85 5.07
C VAL A 249 5.71 -7.32 5.57
N ILE A 250 6.33 -6.38 4.83
CA ILE A 250 7.60 -5.74 5.22
C ILE A 250 7.42 -4.97 6.53
N GLU A 251 6.38 -4.15 6.63
CA GLU A 251 6.08 -3.35 7.82
C GLU A 251 5.82 -4.24 9.05
N SER A 252 5.14 -5.37 8.89
CA SER A 252 4.86 -6.33 9.95
C SER A 252 6.11 -7.14 10.35
N GLY A 253 7.00 -7.46 9.41
CA GLY A 253 8.25 -8.21 9.64
C GLY A 253 9.28 -7.43 10.45
N GLY A 254 9.31 -6.11 10.32
CA GLY A 254 10.18 -5.20 11.07
C GLY A 254 9.87 -5.15 12.58
N ALA A 255 8.66 -5.50 13.00
CA ALA A 255 8.23 -5.50 14.40
C ALA A 255 8.91 -6.58 15.28
N LYS A 256 9.62 -7.54 14.70
CA LYS A 256 10.43 -8.54 15.46
C LYS A 256 11.74 -7.96 16.02
N SER A 257 12.18 -6.80 15.58
CA SER A 257 13.29 -6.08 16.21
C SER A 257 12.73 -5.17 17.30
N LYS A 258 13.19 -5.31 18.55
CA LYS A 258 12.75 -4.57 19.76
C LYS A 258 12.86 -3.04 19.70
N LYS A 259 13.14 -2.44 18.53
CA LYS A 259 13.32 -0.99 18.31
C LYS A 259 12.38 -0.39 17.27
N ALA A 260 11.54 -1.17 16.58
CA ALA A 260 10.57 -0.64 15.63
C ALA A 260 9.18 -0.52 16.30
N VAL A 261 8.66 0.70 16.36
CA VAL A 261 7.27 0.95 16.77
C VAL A 261 6.38 0.47 15.64
N THR A 262 5.49 -0.48 15.91
CA THR A 262 4.49 -0.95 14.93
C THR A 262 3.56 0.20 14.57
N ILE A 263 3.75 0.79 13.40
CA ILE A 263 3.00 2.00 12.96
C ILE A 263 1.60 1.65 12.44
N LYS A 264 1.36 0.39 12.04
CA LYS A 264 0.06 -0.05 11.50
C LYS A 264 -0.50 -1.27 12.24
N SER A 265 -1.37 -1.01 13.22
CA SER A 265 -2.24 -2.02 13.82
C SER A 265 -3.59 -2.21 13.07
N HIS A 266 -3.80 -1.50 11.94
CA HIS A 266 -5.14 -1.30 11.37
C HIS A 266 -5.46 -2.11 10.11
N HIS A 267 -4.47 -2.70 9.44
CA HIS A 267 -4.67 -3.49 8.23
C HIS A 267 -4.68 -5.00 8.47
N ASN A 268 -4.06 -5.47 9.55
CA ASN A 268 -4.15 -6.87 9.96
C ASN A 268 -5.19 -6.99 11.07
N VAL A 269 -6.26 -7.70 10.80
CA VAL A 269 -7.23 -8.17 11.80
C VAL A 269 -6.52 -9.28 12.60
N GLY A 270 -5.41 -8.90 13.26
CA GLY A 270 -4.49 -9.80 13.93
C GLY A 270 -5.23 -10.74 14.89
N GLY A 271 -5.01 -12.04 14.74
CA GLY A 271 -5.65 -13.07 15.55
C GLY A 271 -7.10 -13.39 15.19
N LEU A 272 -7.69 -12.76 14.18
CA LEU A 272 -9.07 -13.05 13.76
C LEU A 272 -9.22 -14.45 13.15
N PRO A 273 -8.31 -14.91 12.27
CA PRO A 273 -8.39 -16.28 11.74
C PRO A 273 -8.38 -17.33 12.84
N GLU A 274 -7.46 -17.20 13.80
CA GLU A 274 -7.33 -18.14 14.92
C GLU A 274 -8.57 -18.10 15.84
N GLN A 275 -9.11 -16.93 16.14
CA GLN A 275 -10.29 -16.78 16.97
C GLN A 275 -11.57 -17.36 16.34
N LEU A 276 -11.64 -17.38 15.00
CA LEU A 276 -12.75 -17.95 14.25
C LEU A 276 -12.49 -19.40 13.80
N GLY A 277 -11.28 -19.94 14.04
CA GLY A 277 -10.88 -21.26 13.55
C GLY A 277 -10.81 -21.35 12.01
N LEU A 278 -10.50 -20.22 11.35
CA LEU A 278 -10.40 -20.12 9.89
C LEU A 278 -8.95 -20.17 9.43
N LYS A 279 -8.73 -20.76 8.25
CA LYS A 279 -7.46 -20.68 7.53
C LYS A 279 -7.34 -19.31 6.86
N LEU A 280 -6.13 -18.80 6.67
CA LEU A 280 -5.87 -17.50 6.04
C LEU A 280 -5.59 -17.67 4.54
N LEU A 281 -6.21 -16.82 3.71
CA LEU A 281 -5.99 -16.72 2.28
C LEU A 281 -5.58 -15.28 1.91
N GLU A 282 -4.32 -15.09 1.48
CA GLU A 282 -3.74 -13.79 1.16
C GLU A 282 -3.21 -13.75 -0.29
N PRO A 283 -4.08 -13.64 -1.29
CA PRO A 283 -3.68 -13.82 -2.68
C PRO A 283 -2.84 -12.68 -3.27
N LEU A 284 -2.74 -11.53 -2.57
CA LEU A 284 -1.99 -10.34 -3.02
C LEU A 284 -0.70 -10.13 -2.24
N ARG A 285 -0.33 -11.08 -1.37
CA ARG A 285 0.74 -10.94 -0.37
C ARG A 285 2.11 -10.58 -0.95
N ASP A 286 2.39 -11.03 -2.16
CA ASP A 286 3.68 -10.85 -2.83
C ASP A 286 3.68 -9.70 -3.84
N LEU A 287 2.57 -8.93 -3.93
CA LEU A 287 2.40 -7.84 -4.88
C LEU A 287 2.59 -6.47 -4.24
N PHE A 288 3.21 -5.56 -4.98
CA PHE A 288 3.23 -4.14 -4.68
C PHE A 288 1.92 -3.45 -5.09
N LYS A 289 1.69 -2.26 -4.58
CA LYS A 289 0.44 -1.50 -4.78
C LYS A 289 0.11 -1.25 -6.26
N ASP A 290 1.12 -0.96 -7.06
CA ASP A 290 0.92 -0.68 -8.48
C ASP A 290 0.60 -1.97 -9.25
N GLU A 291 1.22 -3.09 -8.90
CA GLU A 291 0.91 -4.42 -9.43
C GLU A 291 -0.52 -4.85 -9.06
N VAL A 292 -0.97 -4.55 -7.83
CA VAL A 292 -2.37 -4.79 -7.41
C VAL A 292 -3.34 -3.99 -8.27
N ARG A 293 -3.01 -2.76 -8.64
CA ARG A 293 -3.83 -1.93 -9.53
C ARG A 293 -3.89 -2.52 -10.94
N GLU A 294 -2.75 -2.90 -11.50
CA GLU A 294 -2.69 -3.55 -12.81
C GLU A 294 -3.50 -4.86 -12.83
N LEU A 295 -3.36 -5.67 -11.78
CA LEU A 295 -4.16 -6.88 -11.57
C LEU A 295 -5.66 -6.56 -11.52
N GLY A 296 -6.06 -5.50 -10.82
CA GLY A 296 -7.46 -5.06 -10.75
C GLY A 296 -8.03 -4.72 -12.13
N VAL A 297 -7.28 -3.99 -12.97
CA VAL A 297 -7.66 -3.70 -14.35
C VAL A 297 -7.75 -4.97 -15.18
N ALA A 298 -6.80 -5.90 -15.05
CA ALA A 298 -6.80 -7.18 -15.76
C ALA A 298 -7.98 -8.09 -15.35
N LEU A 299 -8.50 -7.91 -14.14
CA LEU A 299 -9.70 -8.60 -13.64
C LEU A 299 -11.02 -7.92 -14.05
N GLY A 300 -10.96 -6.76 -14.72
CA GLY A 300 -12.13 -6.03 -15.21
C GLY A 300 -12.74 -5.04 -14.21
N LEU A 301 -12.03 -4.72 -13.13
CA LEU A 301 -12.46 -3.64 -12.24
C LEU A 301 -12.33 -2.27 -12.95
N PRO A 302 -13.29 -1.36 -12.75
CA PRO A 302 -13.24 -0.05 -13.37
C PRO A 302 -11.99 0.75 -12.92
N PRO A 303 -11.33 1.50 -13.84
CA PRO A 303 -10.19 2.34 -13.49
C PRO A 303 -10.48 3.31 -12.32
N GLU A 304 -11.70 3.86 -12.23
CA GLU A 304 -12.12 4.77 -11.16
C GLU A 304 -12.12 4.10 -9.77
N MET A 305 -12.28 2.79 -9.71
CA MET A 305 -12.19 2.01 -8.47
C MET A 305 -10.74 1.68 -8.14
N VAL A 306 -9.95 1.30 -9.15
CA VAL A 306 -8.56 0.84 -8.99
C VAL A 306 -7.61 2.02 -8.73
N TYR A 307 -7.78 3.13 -9.44
CA TYR A 307 -6.99 4.36 -9.31
C TYR A 307 -7.69 5.43 -8.46
N ARG A 308 -8.62 5.01 -7.60
CA ARG A 308 -9.31 5.93 -6.71
C ARG A 308 -8.33 6.70 -5.82
N HIS A 309 -8.66 7.96 -5.55
CA HIS A 309 -7.89 8.77 -4.59
C HIS A 309 -7.85 8.06 -3.22
N PRO A 310 -6.68 7.99 -2.56
CA PRO A 310 -6.52 7.32 -1.27
C PRO A 310 -7.54 7.78 -0.24
N PHE A 311 -8.10 6.80 0.48
CA PHE A 311 -9.08 7.05 1.52
C PHE A 311 -8.77 6.18 2.74
N PRO A 312 -8.70 6.74 3.95
CA PRO A 312 -8.32 5.98 5.12
C PRO A 312 -9.40 4.97 5.50
N GLY A 313 -8.99 3.82 6.06
CA GLY A 313 -9.93 2.79 6.54
C GLY A 313 -11.02 3.31 7.50
N PRO A 314 -10.71 4.23 8.45
CA PRO A 314 -11.73 4.86 9.30
C PRO A 314 -12.68 5.82 8.58
N GLY A 315 -12.57 5.98 7.27
CA GLY A 315 -13.44 6.83 6.47
C GLY A 315 -13.33 8.31 6.82
N LEU A 316 -14.44 9.02 6.68
CA LEU A 316 -14.53 10.44 7.00
C LEU A 316 -14.35 10.75 8.50
N GLY A 317 -14.50 9.76 9.38
CA GLY A 317 -14.46 9.96 10.83
C GLY A 317 -13.17 10.60 11.33
N VAL A 318 -12.02 10.25 10.74
CA VAL A 318 -10.71 10.85 11.10
C VAL A 318 -10.43 12.18 10.40
N ARG A 319 -11.22 12.54 9.40
CA ARG A 319 -11.12 13.84 8.69
C ARG A 319 -12.01 14.91 9.34
N ILE A 320 -13.02 14.52 10.12
CA ILE A 320 -13.85 15.45 10.88
C ILE A 320 -13.06 15.94 12.09
N LEU A 321 -12.84 17.25 12.16
CA LEU A 321 -12.24 17.90 13.32
C LEU A 321 -13.25 17.94 14.47
N GLY A 322 -12.81 17.55 15.68
CA GLY A 322 -13.70 17.46 16.83
C GLY A 322 -14.60 16.23 16.81
N GLU A 323 -15.77 16.31 17.41
CA GLU A 323 -16.76 15.25 17.53
C GLU A 323 -17.35 14.84 16.17
N VAL A 324 -17.58 13.55 15.98
CA VAL A 324 -18.25 13.03 14.77
C VAL A 324 -19.77 13.15 14.94
N LYS A 325 -20.40 13.89 14.03
CA LYS A 325 -21.87 14.04 13.97
C LYS A 325 -22.36 13.70 12.56
N PRO A 326 -23.59 13.18 12.41
CA PRO A 326 -24.15 12.84 11.10
C PRO A 326 -24.13 14.01 10.10
N GLU A 327 -24.49 15.20 10.55
CA GLU A 327 -24.50 16.44 9.73
C GLU A 327 -23.10 16.85 9.28
N TYR A 328 -22.07 16.62 10.11
CA TYR A 328 -20.68 16.90 9.71
C TYR A 328 -20.15 15.86 8.73
N ALA A 329 -20.53 14.60 8.92
CA ALA A 329 -20.19 13.54 7.97
C ALA A 329 -20.83 13.78 6.60
N ASP A 330 -22.11 14.23 6.56
CA ASP A 330 -22.78 14.55 5.31
C ASP A 330 -22.20 15.79 4.61
N LEU A 331 -21.91 16.84 5.37
CA LEU A 331 -21.25 18.03 4.82
C LEU A 331 -19.88 17.69 4.22
N LEU A 332 -19.06 16.91 4.96
CA LEU A 332 -17.74 16.52 4.52
C LEU A 332 -17.79 15.58 3.31
N ARG A 333 -18.79 14.70 3.24
CA ARG A 333 -19.05 13.79 2.10
C ARG A 333 -19.27 14.59 0.81
N ARG A 334 -20.07 15.64 0.87
CA ARG A 334 -20.33 16.54 -0.28
C ARG A 334 -19.10 17.34 -0.66
N ALA A 335 -18.37 17.87 0.32
CA ALA A 335 -17.13 18.61 0.07
C ALA A 335 -16.02 17.70 -0.53
N ASP A 336 -15.84 16.48 0.00
CA ASP A 336 -14.89 15.49 -0.53
C ASP A 336 -15.25 15.11 -1.98
N ALA A 337 -16.54 14.96 -2.30
CA ALA A 337 -16.97 14.65 -3.66
C ALA A 337 -16.61 15.75 -4.66
N ILE A 338 -16.88 17.01 -4.31
CA ILE A 338 -16.50 18.18 -5.13
C ILE A 338 -14.97 18.25 -5.30
N PHE A 339 -14.24 18.10 -4.20
CA PHE A 339 -12.77 18.15 -4.23
C PHE A 339 -12.17 17.07 -5.13
N ILE A 340 -12.69 15.84 -5.05
CA ILE A 340 -12.21 14.73 -5.90
C ILE A 340 -12.58 14.96 -7.37
N GLU A 341 -13.73 15.54 -7.65
CA GLU A 341 -14.14 15.89 -9.00
C GLU A 341 -13.23 16.96 -9.61
N GLU A 342 -12.93 18.01 -8.85
CA GLU A 342 -12.00 19.07 -9.28
C GLU A 342 -10.60 18.51 -9.54
N LEU A 343 -10.10 17.63 -8.65
CA LEU A 343 -8.80 16.98 -8.86
C LEU A 343 -8.75 16.13 -10.14
N ARG A 344 -9.84 15.44 -10.49
CA ARG A 344 -9.93 14.64 -11.72
C ARG A 344 -9.96 15.50 -12.98
N ASN A 345 -10.56 16.66 -12.88
CA ASN A 345 -10.71 17.61 -13.99
C ASN A 345 -9.52 18.55 -14.13
N PHE A 346 -8.67 18.62 -13.10
CA PHE A 346 -7.47 19.45 -13.12
C PHE A 346 -6.49 18.93 -14.19
N LYS A 347 -6.06 19.85 -15.03
CA LYS A 347 -4.99 19.59 -16.01
C LYS A 347 -3.84 20.53 -15.70
N ASP A 348 -2.67 19.95 -15.49
CA ASP A 348 -1.47 20.77 -15.40
C ASP A 348 -1.15 21.40 -16.76
N GLU A 349 -1.10 22.72 -16.83
CA GLU A 349 -0.87 23.47 -18.06
C GLU A 349 0.50 23.17 -18.69
N ALA A 350 1.49 22.82 -17.87
CA ALA A 350 2.84 22.56 -18.34
C ALA A 350 3.02 21.16 -18.93
N SER A 351 2.36 20.14 -18.36
CA SER A 351 2.46 18.73 -18.78
C SER A 351 1.27 18.22 -19.58
N GLY A 352 0.14 18.93 -19.54
CA GLY A 352 -1.12 18.53 -20.18
C GLY A 352 -1.77 17.28 -19.55
N LYS A 353 -1.30 16.88 -18.37
CA LYS A 353 -1.80 15.70 -17.62
C LYS A 353 -2.72 16.12 -16.51
#